data_b26aa48f88e440f10d3b7b5c37864e73
#
_entry.id   b26aa48f88e440f10d3b7b5c37864e73
#
_cell.length_a   1.000
_cell.length_b   1.000
_cell.length_c   1.000
_cell.angle_alpha   90.00
_cell.angle_beta   90.00
_cell.angle_gamma   90.00
#
_symmetry.space_group_name_H-M   'P 1'
#
loop_
_entity.id
_entity.type
_entity.pdbx_description
1 polymer ?
#
loop_
_entity_poly.entity_id
_entity_poly.type
_entity_poly.pdbx_seq_one_letter_code
_entity_poly.pdbx_strand_id
1 'polypeptide(L)'
;MSRDELAARQAELVAALVAGGPMPAGFDEAGVRAAATALLRKRAGEVAAAWPALRAYLDDRWTEVFDAWAAGRPPRGSLRDGWDLARQVLPSEPGGLRHAEALIERAQREARLVYDGANPPRARRLPAVRRTPSATVVQLAGRTFTRRRGSG
;
A
#
# COMPACT_ATOMS: atom_id res chain seq x y z
N MET A 1 24.81 0.26 -30.35
CA MET A 1 24.28 -0.10 -29.02
C MET A 1 23.75 -1.51 -29.09
N SER A 2 24.26 -2.38 -28.23
CA SER A 2 23.79 -3.78 -28.17
C SER A 2 22.41 -3.85 -27.52
N ARG A 3 21.73 -5.00 -27.69
CA ARG A 3 20.43 -5.25 -27.05
C ARG A 3 20.54 -5.23 -25.52
N ASP A 4 21.65 -5.72 -24.99
CA ASP A 4 21.91 -5.76 -23.55
C ASP A 4 22.21 -4.36 -22.98
N GLU A 5 22.94 -3.51 -23.71
CA GLU A 5 23.16 -2.12 -23.34
C GLU A 5 21.85 -1.32 -23.31
N LEU A 6 20.96 -1.55 -24.29
CA LEU A 6 19.65 -0.91 -24.31
C LEU A 6 18.80 -1.36 -23.12
N ALA A 7 18.78 -2.66 -22.81
CA ALA A 7 18.05 -3.22 -21.68
C ALA A 7 18.56 -2.66 -20.34
N ALA A 8 19.89 -2.54 -20.18
CA ALA A 8 20.49 -1.94 -18.98
C ALA A 8 20.06 -0.47 -18.80
N ARG A 9 20.14 0.35 -19.88
CA ARG A 9 19.69 1.75 -19.83
C ARG A 9 18.20 1.91 -19.54
N GLN A 10 17.37 1.02 -20.08
CA GLN A 10 15.94 0.99 -19.76
C GLN A 10 15.70 0.65 -18.28
N ALA A 11 16.44 -0.31 -17.73
CA ALA A 11 16.33 -0.67 -16.31
C ALA A 11 16.75 0.50 -15.39
N GLU A 12 17.83 1.22 -15.72
CA GLU A 12 18.27 2.42 -15.00
C GLU A 12 17.20 3.51 -15.00
N LEU A 13 16.60 3.79 -16.18
CA LEU A 13 15.52 4.77 -16.29
C LEU A 13 14.30 4.36 -15.48
N VAL A 14 13.89 3.11 -15.54
CA VAL A 14 12.76 2.60 -14.73
C VAL A 14 13.06 2.72 -13.23
N ALA A 15 14.28 2.39 -12.80
CA ALA A 15 14.69 2.55 -11.39
C ALA A 15 14.64 4.02 -10.95
N ALA A 16 15.10 4.95 -11.78
CA ALA A 16 15.01 6.39 -11.49
C ALA A 16 13.55 6.87 -11.38
N LEU A 17 12.67 6.41 -12.28
CA LEU A 17 11.27 6.81 -12.34
C LEU A 17 10.41 6.27 -11.18
N VAL A 18 10.66 5.05 -10.74
CA VAL A 18 9.71 4.34 -9.82
C VAL A 18 10.27 4.05 -8.43
N ALA A 19 11.58 4.12 -8.24
CA ALA A 19 12.24 3.79 -6.98
C ALA A 19 13.24 4.85 -6.52
N GLY A 20 13.34 6.00 -7.22
CA GLY A 20 14.30 7.04 -6.87
C GLY A 20 15.76 6.62 -7.08
N GLY A 21 16.02 5.76 -8.06
CA GLY A 21 17.37 5.37 -8.46
C GLY A 21 18.19 6.56 -9.00
N PRO A 22 19.50 6.37 -9.23
CA PRO A 22 20.36 7.41 -9.79
C PRO A 22 19.87 7.83 -11.16
N MET A 23 20.09 9.12 -11.49
CA MET A 23 19.73 9.67 -12.79
C MET A 23 20.56 9.05 -13.91
N PRO A 24 19.94 8.40 -14.91
CA PRO A 24 20.69 7.81 -16.02
C PRO A 24 21.25 8.89 -16.93
N ALA A 25 22.49 8.67 -17.41
CA ALA A 25 23.18 9.61 -18.31
C ALA A 25 22.42 9.77 -19.64
N GLY A 26 22.38 11.02 -20.14
CA GLY A 26 21.80 11.34 -21.46
C GLY A 26 20.28 11.50 -21.48
N PHE A 27 19.62 11.53 -20.33
CA PHE A 27 18.22 11.90 -20.20
C PHE A 27 18.07 13.32 -19.62
N ASP A 28 16.97 13.98 -19.99
CA ASP A 28 16.61 15.27 -19.37
C ASP A 28 16.18 15.06 -17.91
N GLU A 29 16.99 15.56 -17.00
CA GLU A 29 16.79 15.39 -15.56
C GLU A 29 15.46 16.00 -15.08
N ALA A 30 15.06 17.15 -15.62
CA ALA A 30 13.80 17.80 -15.25
C ALA A 30 12.61 16.98 -15.72
N GLY A 31 12.66 16.46 -16.94
CA GLY A 31 11.63 15.58 -17.50
C GLY A 31 11.50 14.27 -16.73
N VAL A 32 12.62 13.62 -16.38
CA VAL A 32 12.60 12.38 -15.58
C VAL A 32 12.03 12.63 -14.19
N ARG A 33 12.40 13.72 -13.51
CA ARG A 33 11.84 14.08 -12.20
C ARG A 33 10.33 14.35 -12.26
N ALA A 34 9.89 15.11 -13.28
CA ALA A 34 8.46 15.37 -13.47
C ALA A 34 7.66 14.10 -13.70
N ALA A 35 8.18 13.18 -14.52
CA ALA A 35 7.58 11.87 -14.76
C ALA A 35 7.55 11.02 -13.49
N ALA A 36 8.64 10.95 -12.73
CA ALA A 36 8.70 10.24 -11.44
C ALA A 36 7.65 10.75 -10.44
N THR A 37 7.52 12.08 -10.33
CA THR A 37 6.51 12.71 -9.48
C THR A 37 5.09 12.35 -9.93
N ALA A 38 4.81 12.37 -11.24
CA ALA A 38 3.50 12.00 -11.78
C ALA A 38 3.18 10.53 -11.51
N LEU A 39 4.14 9.62 -11.67
CA LEU A 39 3.99 8.20 -11.38
C LEU A 39 3.75 7.96 -9.88
N LEU A 40 4.45 8.66 -9.00
CA LEU A 40 4.27 8.56 -7.55
C LEU A 40 2.86 9.02 -7.14
N ARG A 41 2.39 10.15 -7.66
CA ARG A 41 1.02 10.64 -7.43
C ARG A 41 -0.04 9.66 -7.93
N LYS A 42 0.15 9.09 -9.10
CA LYS A 42 -0.75 8.05 -9.63
C LYS A 42 -0.79 6.85 -8.70
N ARG A 43 0.37 6.34 -8.29
CA ARG A 43 0.50 5.21 -7.34
C ARG A 43 -0.21 5.51 -6.02
N ALA A 44 0.00 6.72 -5.45
CA ALA A 44 -0.68 7.16 -4.24
C ALA A 44 -2.22 7.18 -4.40
N GLY A 45 -2.72 7.65 -5.54
CA GLY A 45 -4.16 7.65 -5.86
C GLY A 45 -4.73 6.23 -5.98
N GLU A 46 -4.03 5.32 -6.62
CA GLU A 46 -4.45 3.92 -6.75
C GLU A 46 -4.49 3.20 -5.38
N VAL A 47 -3.51 3.47 -4.52
CA VAL A 47 -3.51 2.94 -3.14
C VAL A 47 -4.63 3.56 -2.31
N ALA A 48 -4.87 4.86 -2.41
CA ALA A 48 -5.97 5.54 -1.74
C ALA A 48 -7.34 4.97 -2.13
N ALA A 49 -7.54 4.68 -3.42
CA ALA A 49 -8.77 4.05 -3.91
C ALA A 49 -8.93 2.61 -3.40
N ALA A 50 -7.84 1.86 -3.31
CA ALA A 50 -7.84 0.49 -2.80
C ALA A 50 -8.00 0.43 -1.27
N TRP A 51 -7.57 1.45 -0.52
CA TRP A 51 -7.55 1.51 0.94
C TRP A 51 -8.20 2.79 1.47
N PRO A 52 -9.51 2.98 1.27
CA PRO A 52 -10.20 4.23 1.58
C PRO A 52 -10.19 4.58 3.08
N ALA A 53 -10.29 3.61 3.99
CA ALA A 53 -10.24 3.89 5.41
C ALA A 53 -8.83 4.27 5.89
N LEU A 54 -7.79 3.63 5.34
CA LEU A 54 -6.40 4.05 5.57
C LEU A 54 -6.14 5.48 5.06
N ARG A 55 -6.65 5.80 3.85
CA ARG A 55 -6.56 7.15 3.30
C ARG A 55 -7.27 8.18 4.21
N ALA A 56 -8.46 7.85 4.70
CA ALA A 56 -9.23 8.71 5.59
C ALA A 56 -8.54 8.88 6.96
N TYR A 57 -7.86 7.85 7.46
CA TYR A 57 -7.07 7.94 8.70
C TYR A 57 -5.90 8.89 8.57
N LEU A 58 -5.15 8.82 7.47
CA LEU A 58 -3.99 9.70 7.22
C LEU A 58 -4.40 11.12 6.85
N ASP A 59 -5.56 11.30 6.23
CA ASP A 59 -6.17 12.59 5.89
C ASP A 59 -5.20 13.54 5.16
N ASP A 60 -4.94 14.73 5.72
CA ASP A 60 -4.03 15.73 5.14
C ASP A 60 -2.58 15.24 5.07
N ARG A 61 -2.19 14.31 5.93
CA ARG A 61 -0.85 13.70 5.94
C ARG A 61 -0.63 12.63 4.87
N TRP A 62 -1.67 12.29 4.08
CA TRP A 62 -1.61 11.19 3.12
C TRP A 62 -0.42 11.31 2.17
N THR A 63 -0.27 12.45 1.51
CA THR A 63 0.77 12.66 0.51
C THR A 63 2.16 12.55 1.12
N GLU A 64 2.40 13.26 2.23
CA GLU A 64 3.67 13.25 2.93
C GLU A 64 4.06 11.84 3.39
N VAL A 65 3.14 11.15 4.07
CA VAL A 65 3.38 9.80 4.61
C VAL A 65 3.58 8.79 3.48
N PHE A 66 2.77 8.88 2.42
CA PHE A 66 2.90 7.98 1.28
C PHE A 66 4.22 8.17 0.55
N ASP A 67 4.61 9.42 0.26
CA ASP A 67 5.85 9.75 -0.45
C ASP A 67 7.08 9.29 0.35
N ALA A 68 7.10 9.55 1.65
CA ALA A 68 8.16 9.07 2.55
C ALA A 68 8.22 7.53 2.61
N TRP A 69 7.07 6.87 2.65
CA TRP A 69 7.00 5.40 2.64
C TRP A 69 7.44 4.81 1.30
N ALA A 70 7.04 5.42 0.18
CA ALA A 70 7.31 4.92 -1.17
C ALA A 70 8.76 5.15 -1.62
N ALA A 71 9.50 6.05 -0.96
CA ALA A 71 10.88 6.34 -1.29
C ALA A 71 11.74 5.07 -1.29
N GLY A 72 12.44 4.82 -2.41
CA GLY A 72 13.27 3.64 -2.62
C GLY A 72 12.51 2.31 -2.75
N ARG A 73 11.17 2.33 -2.75
CA ARG A 73 10.34 1.12 -2.87
C ARG A 73 9.69 1.04 -4.24
N PRO A 74 10.04 0.04 -5.06
CA PRO A 74 9.36 -0.18 -6.33
C PRO A 74 7.88 -0.51 -6.10
N PRO A 75 6.97 -0.13 -7.02
CA PRO A 75 5.55 -0.42 -6.91
C PRO A 75 5.29 -1.93 -6.96
N ARG A 76 4.44 -2.42 -6.08
CA ARG A 76 4.05 -3.83 -5.98
C ARG A 76 2.55 -4.03 -6.20
N GLY A 77 1.85 -2.98 -6.62
CA GLY A 77 0.41 -2.92 -6.81
C GLY A 77 -0.33 -2.38 -5.59
N SER A 78 -1.45 -1.70 -5.86
CA SER A 78 -2.18 -0.90 -4.86
C SER A 78 -2.60 -1.69 -3.61
N LEU A 79 -2.96 -2.97 -3.78
CA LEU A 79 -3.35 -3.81 -2.65
C LEU A 79 -2.16 -4.09 -1.72
N ARG A 80 -1.00 -4.46 -2.27
CA ARG A 80 0.21 -4.78 -1.50
C ARG A 80 0.82 -3.53 -0.89
N ASP A 81 0.95 -2.49 -1.69
CA ASP A 81 1.51 -1.21 -1.24
C ASP A 81 0.72 -0.65 -0.06
N GLY A 82 -0.61 -0.63 -0.15
CA GLY A 82 -1.45 -0.18 0.94
C GLY A 82 -1.41 -1.11 2.17
N TRP A 83 -1.21 -2.40 1.96
CA TRP A 83 -1.06 -3.34 3.08
C TRP A 83 0.23 -3.11 3.85
N ASP A 84 1.35 -2.94 3.14
CA ASP A 84 2.65 -2.70 3.74
C ASP A 84 2.71 -1.31 4.41
N LEU A 85 2.08 -0.31 3.79
CA LEU A 85 1.88 1.00 4.41
C LEU A 85 1.03 0.90 5.69
N ALA A 86 -0.11 0.21 5.63
CA ALA A 86 -1.00 0.03 6.80
C ALA A 86 -0.29 -0.66 7.97
N ARG A 87 0.56 -1.65 7.69
CA ARG A 87 1.39 -2.31 8.71
C ARG A 87 2.35 -1.36 9.40
N GLN A 88 2.88 -0.40 8.66
CA GLN A 88 3.84 0.57 9.19
C GLN A 88 3.17 1.70 9.98
N VAL A 89 2.01 2.21 9.50
CA VAL A 89 1.40 3.43 10.05
C VAL A 89 0.25 3.18 11.03
N LEU A 90 -0.31 1.97 11.06
CA LEU A 90 -1.39 1.61 11.97
C LEU A 90 -0.83 0.86 13.18
N PRO A 91 -0.46 1.56 14.26
CA PRO A 91 -0.09 0.90 15.50
C PRO A 91 -1.29 0.14 16.07
N SER A 92 -1.02 -0.87 16.91
CA SER A 92 -2.08 -1.68 17.54
C SER A 92 -2.74 -0.98 18.73
N GLU A 93 -2.28 0.22 19.09
CA GLU A 93 -2.78 1.00 20.22
C GLU A 93 -4.14 1.64 19.92
N PRO A 94 -4.93 1.93 20.96
CA PRO A 94 -6.20 2.62 20.80
C PRO A 94 -6.06 3.97 20.10
N GLY A 95 -6.95 4.27 19.18
CA GLY A 95 -6.99 5.51 18.42
C GLY A 95 -8.42 6.00 18.23
N GLY A 96 -8.56 7.17 17.59
CA GLY A 96 -9.87 7.73 17.25
C GLY A 96 -10.65 6.89 16.22
N LEU A 97 -11.85 7.34 15.89
CA LEU A 97 -12.76 6.62 14.98
C LEU A 97 -12.11 6.25 13.63
N ARG A 98 -11.41 7.19 13.00
CA ARG A 98 -10.73 6.95 11.70
C ARG A 98 -9.64 5.87 11.81
N HIS A 99 -8.91 5.84 12.92
CA HIS A 99 -7.94 4.77 13.20
C HIS A 99 -8.62 3.41 13.33
N ALA A 100 -9.73 3.37 14.08
CA ALA A 100 -10.53 2.15 14.24
C ALA A 100 -11.05 1.61 12.90
N GLU A 101 -11.54 2.49 12.01
CA GLU A 101 -11.99 2.09 10.67
C GLU A 101 -10.83 1.54 9.80
N ALA A 102 -9.66 2.17 9.85
CA ALA A 102 -8.49 1.68 9.13
C ALA A 102 -7.99 0.32 9.64
N LEU A 103 -8.04 0.09 10.97
CA LEU A 103 -7.76 -1.22 11.56
C LEU A 103 -8.77 -2.28 11.13
N ILE A 104 -10.05 -1.94 11.06
CA ILE A 104 -11.11 -2.84 10.59
C ILE A 104 -10.89 -3.17 9.12
N GLU A 105 -10.59 -2.19 8.26
CA GLU A 105 -10.28 -2.41 6.86
C GLU A 105 -9.10 -3.39 6.69
N ARG A 106 -8.02 -3.19 7.44
CA ARG A 106 -6.87 -4.12 7.45
C ARG A 106 -7.29 -5.52 7.90
N ALA A 107 -8.05 -5.62 8.98
CA ALA A 107 -8.51 -6.91 9.51
C ALA A 107 -9.42 -7.66 8.52
N GLN A 108 -10.27 -6.96 7.77
CA GLN A 108 -11.12 -7.55 6.73
C GLN A 108 -10.28 -8.14 5.60
N ARG A 109 -9.20 -7.47 5.18
CA ARG A 109 -8.28 -8.00 4.17
C ARG A 109 -7.51 -9.20 4.69
N GLU A 110 -6.99 -9.13 5.91
CA GLU A 110 -6.29 -10.24 6.57
C GLU A 110 -7.19 -11.45 6.85
N ALA A 111 -8.50 -11.25 6.99
CA ALA A 111 -9.46 -12.33 7.09
C ALA A 111 -9.70 -13.03 5.73
N ARG A 112 -9.73 -12.29 4.63
CA ARG A 112 -9.98 -12.79 3.28
C ARG A 112 -8.74 -13.33 2.57
N LEU A 113 -7.59 -12.76 2.84
CA LEU A 113 -6.36 -13.00 2.12
C LEU A 113 -5.23 -13.40 3.07
N VAL A 114 -4.28 -14.16 2.53
CA VAL A 114 -2.99 -14.43 3.17
C VAL A 114 -1.93 -13.61 2.44
N TYR A 115 -1.21 -12.77 3.17
CA TYR A 115 -0.12 -11.97 2.65
C TYR A 115 1.06 -11.96 3.62
N ASP A 116 2.20 -12.44 3.17
CA ASP A 116 3.45 -12.59 3.93
C ASP A 116 4.44 -11.42 3.74
N GLY A 117 4.11 -10.46 2.87
CA GLY A 117 5.00 -9.36 2.49
C GLY A 117 5.89 -9.68 1.27
N ALA A 118 6.13 -10.93 0.96
CA ALA A 118 7.00 -11.34 -0.15
C ALA A 118 6.21 -11.70 -1.41
N ASN A 119 5.21 -12.57 -1.26
CA ASN A 119 4.42 -13.11 -2.36
C ASN A 119 3.12 -12.31 -2.59
N PRO A 120 2.52 -12.39 -3.79
CA PRO A 120 1.19 -11.82 -4.02
C PRO A 120 0.15 -12.37 -3.04
N PRO A 121 -0.79 -11.53 -2.54
CA PRO A 121 -1.86 -11.97 -1.66
C PRO A 121 -2.68 -13.09 -2.29
N ARG A 122 -3.00 -14.12 -1.51
CA ARG A 122 -3.78 -15.27 -1.96
C ARG A 122 -5.07 -15.38 -1.17
N ALA A 123 -6.14 -15.82 -1.82
CA ALA A 123 -7.40 -16.07 -1.13
C ALA A 123 -7.22 -17.11 0.00
N ARG A 124 -7.78 -16.80 1.17
CA ARG A 124 -7.78 -17.70 2.30
C ARG A 124 -8.83 -18.80 2.08
N ARG A 125 -8.43 -20.04 2.17
CA ARG A 125 -9.32 -21.21 2.00
C ARG A 125 -10.01 -21.63 3.28
N LEU A 126 -9.38 -21.39 4.44
CA LEU A 126 -9.91 -21.76 5.75
C LEU A 126 -10.60 -20.57 6.41
N PRO A 127 -11.62 -20.79 7.26
CA PRO A 127 -12.22 -19.74 8.07
C PRO A 127 -11.17 -18.98 8.87
N ALA A 128 -11.39 -17.68 9.04
CA ALA A 128 -10.47 -16.84 9.80
C ALA A 128 -11.22 -15.84 10.66
N VAL A 129 -10.66 -15.56 11.84
CA VAL A 129 -11.13 -14.53 12.76
C VAL A 129 -10.01 -13.53 12.96
N ARG A 130 -10.35 -12.23 12.86
CA ARG A 130 -9.45 -11.13 13.17
C ARG A 130 -10.13 -10.23 14.19
N ARG A 131 -9.37 -9.81 15.19
CA ARG A 131 -9.88 -8.92 16.24
C ARG A 131 -9.12 -7.60 16.19
N THR A 132 -9.86 -6.52 16.30
CA THR A 132 -9.35 -5.18 16.54
C THR A 132 -9.91 -4.68 17.88
N PRO A 133 -9.41 -3.58 18.44
CA PRO A 133 -10.00 -3.00 19.64
C PRO A 133 -11.51 -2.71 19.51
N SER A 134 -11.96 -2.31 18.32
CA SER A 134 -13.33 -1.85 18.05
C SER A 134 -14.22 -2.88 17.32
N ALA A 135 -13.67 -4.01 16.82
CA ALA A 135 -14.45 -4.97 16.06
C ALA A 135 -13.88 -6.39 16.08
N THR A 136 -14.74 -7.35 15.74
CA THR A 136 -14.34 -8.71 15.36
C THR A 136 -14.76 -8.95 13.92
N VAL A 137 -13.84 -9.39 13.11
CA VAL A 137 -14.04 -9.73 11.70
C VAL A 137 -13.93 -11.24 11.54
N VAL A 138 -14.94 -11.85 10.94
CA VAL A 138 -15.00 -13.31 10.68
C VAL A 138 -15.12 -13.52 9.18
N GLN A 139 -14.29 -14.38 8.63
CA GLN A 139 -14.42 -14.88 7.28
C GLN A 139 -14.86 -16.34 7.33
N LEU A 140 -15.95 -16.66 6.62
CA LEU A 140 -16.48 -17.99 6.47
C LEU A 140 -17.02 -18.17 5.05
N ALA A 141 -16.65 -19.23 4.37
CA ALA A 141 -17.11 -19.60 3.03
C ALA A 141 -17.03 -18.42 2.02
N GLY A 142 -15.92 -17.68 2.01
CA GLY A 142 -15.69 -16.54 1.10
C GLY A 142 -16.41 -15.25 1.49
N ARG A 143 -17.27 -15.27 2.51
CA ARG A 143 -17.98 -14.08 3.03
C ARG A 143 -17.28 -13.53 4.26
N THR A 144 -17.30 -12.20 4.40
CA THR A 144 -16.71 -11.51 5.56
C THR A 144 -17.81 -10.80 6.34
N PHE A 145 -17.86 -11.07 7.64
CA PHE A 145 -18.79 -10.47 8.60
C PHE A 145 -18.00 -9.63 9.59
N THR A 146 -18.46 -8.44 9.87
CA THR A 146 -17.84 -7.54 10.83
C THR A 146 -18.83 -7.20 11.94
N ARG A 147 -18.48 -7.58 13.18
CA ARG A 147 -19.23 -7.21 14.38
C ARG A 147 -18.46 -6.13 15.12
N ARG A 148 -19.00 -4.93 15.15
CA ARG A 148 -18.45 -3.82 15.94
C ARG A 148 -18.74 -4.03 17.42
N ARG A 149 -17.80 -3.62 18.26
CA ARG A 149 -18.03 -3.52 19.70
C ARG A 149 -18.66 -2.16 19.96
N GLY A 150 -19.80 -2.13 20.65
CA GLY A 150 -20.40 -0.88 21.11
C GLY A 150 -19.43 -0.18 22.06
N SER A 151 -19.28 1.12 21.87
CA SER A 151 -18.66 1.98 22.89
C SER A 151 -19.63 1.96 24.08
N GLY A 152 -19.27 1.25 25.16
CA GLY A 152 -19.96 1.35 26.44
C GLY A 152 -19.55 2.64 27.12
#